data_99b27aa378baa5a739c159d5638fe0c9
#
_entry.id   99b27aa378baa5a739c159d5638fe0c9
#
_cell.length_a   1.000
_cell.length_b   1.000
_cell.length_c   1.000
_cell.angle_alpha   90.00
_cell.angle_beta   90.00
_cell.angle_gamma   90.00
#
_symmetry.space_group_name_H-M   'P 1'
#
loop_
_entity.id
_entity.type
_entity.pdbx_description
1 polymer ?
#
loop_
_entity_poly.entity_id
_entity_poly.type
_entity_poly.pdbx_seq_one_letter_code
_entity_poly.pdbx_strand_id
1 'polypeptide(L)'
;MDFHELKLFKHLAGTLHFAKTSRACNISPSALSRTIVRLEEEVGSKLFYRDNRSVDLTDSGKMFLSFVQESLDNWAQFCDSARSREQTLQGELSIYCSVTASYSVLSELFARFRQLYPKVHIKLQTGAAAQAIGMITDGTVDITVAARPDKLAKNLCFKTITTTDLVFIAPIVHCETADMVKSGNLDWGQLPMVLSEQGLSRQRVDSWFRGKGLKPDIYAEVSGHEAILAMVRLGCGVGVVPRLVLEKSSFKSEITVLDVAPELKPYTVGLCLSGKRLTSPLVRAFWEIADENK
;
A
#
# COMPACT_ATOMS: atom_id res chain seq x y z
N MET A 1 29.92 14.56 1.31
CA MET A 1 28.54 14.02 1.31
C MET A 1 27.73 14.68 2.42
N ASP A 2 26.56 15.26 2.10
CA ASP A 2 25.63 15.87 3.06
C ASP A 2 24.20 15.32 2.93
N PHE A 3 23.31 15.64 3.88
CA PHE A 3 21.94 15.15 3.87
C PHE A 3 21.09 15.66 2.69
N HIS A 4 21.42 16.83 2.13
CA HIS A 4 20.74 17.35 0.96
C HIS A 4 21.08 16.50 -0.27
N GLU A 5 22.34 16.17 -0.46
CA GLU A 5 22.81 15.30 -1.54
C GLU A 5 22.21 13.89 -1.46
N LEU A 6 22.09 13.33 -0.23
CA LEU A 6 21.44 12.05 -0.02
C LEU A 6 19.95 12.09 -0.43
N LYS A 7 19.24 13.17 -0.11
CA LYS A 7 17.84 13.37 -0.54
C LYS A 7 17.71 13.47 -2.06
N LEU A 8 18.61 14.19 -2.72
CA LEU A 8 18.65 14.30 -4.18
C LEU A 8 18.90 12.94 -4.83
N PHE A 9 19.85 12.17 -4.31
CA PHE A 9 20.12 10.82 -4.78
C PHE A 9 18.89 9.90 -4.61
N LYS A 10 18.27 9.87 -3.40
CA LYS A 10 17.06 9.09 -3.12
C LYS A 10 15.93 9.43 -4.10
N HIS A 11 15.72 10.73 -4.37
CA HIS A 11 14.67 11.17 -5.28
C HIS A 11 14.96 10.74 -6.72
N LEU A 12 16.22 10.85 -7.18
CA LEU A 12 16.62 10.37 -8.50
C LEU A 12 16.48 8.87 -8.64
N ALA A 13 16.87 8.11 -7.63
CA ALA A 13 16.70 6.67 -7.58
C ALA A 13 15.23 6.21 -7.72
N GLY A 14 14.30 6.99 -7.14
CA GLY A 14 12.86 6.70 -7.27
C GLY A 14 12.23 7.13 -8.60
N THR A 15 12.78 8.15 -9.27
CA THR A 15 12.20 8.65 -10.53
C THR A 15 12.90 8.12 -11.77
N LEU A 16 14.17 7.73 -11.64
CA LEU A 16 15.09 7.33 -12.72
C LEU A 16 15.13 8.36 -13.87
N HIS A 17 14.90 9.64 -13.54
CA HIS A 17 14.76 10.69 -14.54
C HIS A 17 15.28 12.05 -14.05
N PHE A 18 16.46 12.50 -14.54
CA PHE A 18 17.12 13.71 -14.11
C PHE A 18 16.25 14.98 -14.22
N ALA A 19 15.58 15.20 -15.35
CA ALA A 19 14.76 16.40 -15.54
C ALA A 19 13.51 16.40 -14.62
N LYS A 20 12.91 15.25 -14.33
CA LYS A 20 11.79 15.13 -13.40
C LYS A 20 12.26 15.40 -11.96
N THR A 21 13.38 14.82 -11.57
CA THR A 21 14.00 15.04 -10.25
C THR A 21 14.40 16.50 -10.05
N SER A 22 15.08 17.12 -11.03
CA SER A 22 15.54 18.50 -10.89
C SER A 22 14.39 19.49 -10.71
N ARG A 23 13.27 19.30 -11.42
CA ARG A 23 12.04 20.10 -11.22
C ARG A 23 11.45 19.90 -9.84
N ALA A 24 11.31 18.64 -9.38
CA ALA A 24 10.73 18.33 -8.08
C ALA A 24 11.58 18.83 -6.90
N CYS A 25 12.91 18.88 -7.09
CA CYS A 25 13.85 19.34 -6.06
C CYS A 25 14.25 20.82 -6.22
N ASN A 26 13.67 21.57 -7.16
CA ASN A 26 13.96 22.99 -7.42
C ASN A 26 15.44 23.28 -7.67
N ILE A 27 16.13 22.42 -8.43
CA ILE A 27 17.53 22.61 -8.84
C ILE A 27 17.69 22.45 -10.34
N SER A 28 18.80 22.96 -10.91
CA SER A 28 19.07 22.76 -12.34
C SER A 28 19.52 21.32 -12.63
N PRO A 29 19.23 20.78 -13.83
CA PRO A 29 19.69 19.44 -14.23
C PRO A 29 21.23 19.31 -14.16
N SER A 30 21.96 20.38 -14.47
CA SER A 30 23.43 20.41 -14.37
C SER A 30 23.93 20.37 -12.92
N ALA A 31 23.20 21.00 -11.99
CA ALA A 31 23.53 20.94 -10.56
C ALA A 31 23.27 19.53 -10.02
N LEU A 32 22.11 18.93 -10.34
CA LEU A 32 21.82 17.54 -9.97
C LEU A 32 22.90 16.59 -10.50
N SER A 33 23.25 16.70 -11.78
CA SER A 33 24.27 15.82 -12.40
C SER A 33 25.61 15.94 -11.69
N ARG A 34 26.07 17.16 -11.36
CA ARG A 34 27.31 17.38 -10.60
C ARG A 34 27.25 16.77 -9.20
N THR A 35 26.14 16.92 -8.50
CA THR A 35 25.94 16.30 -7.19
C THR A 35 26.05 14.79 -7.26
N ILE A 36 25.42 14.16 -8.25
CA ILE A 36 25.51 12.70 -8.41
C ILE A 36 26.94 12.25 -8.77
N VAL A 37 27.64 12.98 -9.65
CA VAL A 37 29.04 12.67 -9.98
C VAL A 37 29.92 12.74 -8.72
N ARG A 38 29.76 13.78 -7.89
CA ARG A 38 30.50 13.93 -6.63
C ARG A 38 30.20 12.79 -5.66
N LEU A 39 28.96 12.35 -5.53
CA LEU A 39 28.61 11.19 -4.71
C LEU A 39 29.26 9.91 -5.26
N GLU A 40 29.28 9.70 -6.58
CA GLU A 40 29.94 8.56 -7.22
C GLU A 40 31.46 8.58 -6.97
N GLU A 41 32.09 9.76 -6.96
CA GLU A 41 33.51 9.94 -6.63
C GLU A 41 33.80 9.63 -5.16
N GLU A 42 32.98 10.13 -4.24
CA GLU A 42 33.14 9.88 -2.80
C GLU A 42 32.90 8.38 -2.45
N VAL A 43 31.95 7.74 -3.09
CA VAL A 43 31.66 6.30 -2.93
C VAL A 43 32.70 5.42 -3.66
N GLY A 44 33.40 5.97 -4.63
CA GLY A 44 34.40 5.25 -5.45
C GLY A 44 33.76 4.29 -6.47
N SER A 45 32.48 4.46 -6.78
CA SER A 45 31.75 3.56 -7.70
C SER A 45 30.62 4.32 -8.41
N LYS A 46 30.29 3.88 -9.64
CA LYS A 46 29.11 4.38 -10.34
C LYS A 46 27.85 3.91 -9.66
N LEU A 47 26.93 4.83 -9.39
CA LEU A 47 25.64 4.56 -8.74
C LEU A 47 24.50 4.42 -9.75
N PHE A 48 24.67 5.05 -10.94
CA PHE A 48 23.71 4.95 -12.04
C PHE A 48 24.37 4.48 -13.32
N TYR A 49 23.71 3.58 -14.02
CA TYR A 49 23.89 3.38 -15.45
C TYR A 49 23.21 4.55 -16.16
N ARG A 50 23.91 5.19 -17.09
CA ARG A 50 23.39 6.32 -17.86
C ARG A 50 23.68 6.05 -19.33
N ASP A 51 22.65 5.93 -20.11
CA ASP A 51 22.73 6.00 -21.56
C ASP A 51 21.85 7.17 -22.06
N ASN A 52 21.85 7.40 -23.36
CA ASN A 52 21.07 8.48 -23.96
C ASN A 52 19.55 8.27 -23.87
N ARG A 53 19.08 7.13 -23.38
CA ARG A 53 17.65 6.74 -23.38
C ARG A 53 17.14 6.28 -22.02
N SER A 54 18.02 5.81 -21.14
CA SER A 54 17.62 5.26 -19.83
C SER A 54 18.59 5.63 -18.72
N VAL A 55 18.04 5.66 -17.50
CA VAL A 55 18.80 5.80 -16.25
C VAL A 55 18.35 4.68 -15.34
N ASP A 56 19.29 3.85 -14.87
CA ASP A 56 19.03 2.72 -13.98
C ASP A 56 20.06 2.67 -12.85
N LEU A 57 19.69 2.09 -11.70
CA LEU A 57 20.63 1.89 -10.60
C LEU A 57 21.59 0.75 -10.89
N THR A 58 22.88 0.98 -10.63
CA THR A 58 23.87 -0.10 -10.53
C THR A 58 23.66 -0.92 -9.27
N ASP A 59 24.32 -2.06 -9.11
CA ASP A 59 24.28 -2.81 -7.84
C ASP A 59 24.85 -2.01 -6.68
N SER A 60 25.94 -1.24 -6.92
CA SER A 60 26.44 -0.25 -5.95
C SER A 60 25.40 0.83 -5.66
N GLY A 61 24.65 1.28 -6.66
CA GLY A 61 23.55 2.23 -6.51
C GLY A 61 22.41 1.70 -5.64
N LYS A 62 22.04 0.42 -5.78
CA LYS A 62 21.03 -0.23 -4.94
C LYS A 62 21.50 -0.35 -3.49
N MET A 63 22.75 -0.76 -3.28
CA MET A 63 23.35 -0.80 -1.93
C MET A 63 23.42 0.59 -1.30
N PHE A 64 23.84 1.60 -2.07
CA PHE A 64 23.90 2.98 -1.61
C PHE A 64 22.49 3.53 -1.31
N LEU A 65 21.46 3.17 -2.08
CA LEU A 65 20.08 3.55 -1.80
C LEU A 65 19.61 3.04 -0.43
N SER A 66 19.92 1.79 -0.09
CA SER A 66 19.59 1.23 1.21
C SER A 66 20.31 1.98 2.35
N PHE A 67 21.58 2.30 2.18
CA PHE A 67 22.35 3.11 3.13
C PHE A 67 21.76 4.53 3.29
N VAL A 68 21.41 5.18 2.18
CA VAL A 68 20.83 6.52 2.16
C VAL A 68 19.47 6.53 2.87
N GLN A 69 18.63 5.56 2.61
CA GLN A 69 17.34 5.41 3.30
C GLN A 69 17.53 5.28 4.80
N GLU A 70 18.41 4.38 5.23
CA GLU A 70 18.69 4.16 6.66
C GLU A 70 19.28 5.41 7.34
N SER A 71 20.18 6.12 6.65
CA SER A 71 20.82 7.34 7.18
C SER A 71 19.81 8.49 7.35
N LEU A 72 18.92 8.69 6.37
CA LEU A 72 17.87 9.71 6.44
C LEU A 72 16.83 9.38 7.52
N ASP A 73 16.49 8.10 7.68
CA ASP A 73 15.58 7.63 8.70
C ASP A 73 16.17 7.79 10.11
N ASN A 74 17.44 7.42 10.32
CA ASN A 74 18.14 7.62 11.57
C ASN A 74 18.25 9.11 11.96
N TRP A 75 18.49 9.99 10.97
CA TRP A 75 18.50 11.42 11.20
C TRP A 75 17.12 11.96 11.61
N ALA A 76 16.07 11.55 10.91
CA ALA A 76 14.71 11.92 11.26
C ALA A 76 14.36 11.47 12.69
N GLN A 77 14.69 10.21 13.05
CA GLN A 77 14.48 9.67 14.39
C GLN A 77 15.24 10.46 15.47
N PHE A 78 16.49 10.83 15.21
CA PHE A 78 17.26 11.67 16.13
C PHE A 78 16.59 13.02 16.34
N CYS A 79 16.17 13.70 15.27
CA CYS A 79 15.47 14.96 15.36
C CYS A 79 14.14 14.85 16.13
N ASP A 80 13.37 13.79 15.89
CA ASP A 80 12.10 13.54 16.59
C ASP A 80 12.36 13.24 18.08
N SER A 81 13.38 12.46 18.42
CA SER A 81 13.75 12.15 19.80
C SER A 81 14.26 13.40 20.55
N ALA A 82 15.00 14.28 19.88
CA ALA A 82 15.46 15.53 20.44
C ALA A 82 14.31 16.50 20.73
N ARG A 83 13.29 16.50 19.86
CA ARG A 83 12.08 17.34 20.00
C ARG A 83 11.10 16.80 21.06
N SER A 84 11.02 15.49 21.26
CA SER A 84 10.12 14.86 22.26
C SER A 84 10.44 15.21 23.71
N ARG A 85 11.62 15.77 24.00
CA ARG A 85 11.94 16.34 25.33
C ARG A 85 11.07 17.55 25.71
N GLU A 86 10.37 18.19 24.79
CA GLU A 86 9.48 19.34 25.01
C GLU A 86 7.97 19.00 25.06
N GLN A 87 7.57 17.79 25.42
CA GLN A 87 6.18 17.34 25.62
C GLN A 87 5.21 17.51 24.43
N THR A 88 5.61 18.04 23.29
CA THR A 88 4.73 18.20 22.13
C THR A 88 5.32 17.52 20.90
N LEU A 89 4.77 16.34 20.53
CA LEU A 89 5.12 15.70 19.27
C LEU A 89 4.74 16.61 18.09
N GLN A 90 5.68 16.80 17.15
CA GLN A 90 5.49 17.56 15.92
C GLN A 90 6.33 16.96 14.80
N GLY A 91 5.93 17.17 13.55
CA GLY A 91 6.61 16.61 12.37
C GLY A 91 5.59 16.02 11.41
N GLU A 92 6.05 15.22 10.44
CA GLU A 92 5.21 14.56 9.44
C GLU A 92 5.16 13.05 9.71
N LEU A 93 3.96 12.48 9.70
CA LEU A 93 3.69 11.04 9.75
C LEU A 93 3.10 10.62 8.41
N SER A 94 3.80 9.78 7.66
CA SER A 94 3.37 9.29 6.36
C SER A 94 2.67 7.94 6.47
N ILE A 95 1.45 7.87 5.92
CA ILE A 95 0.60 6.67 6.00
C ILE A 95 0.10 6.30 4.61
N TYR A 96 0.12 5.00 4.28
CA TYR A 96 -0.49 4.45 3.07
C TYR A 96 -1.63 3.51 3.40
N CYS A 97 -2.72 3.57 2.63
CA CYS A 97 -3.84 2.63 2.76
C CYS A 97 -4.70 2.56 1.48
N SER A 98 -5.65 1.63 1.42
CA SER A 98 -6.72 1.71 0.41
C SER A 98 -7.71 2.84 0.73
N VAL A 99 -8.46 3.28 -0.28
CA VAL A 99 -9.49 4.31 -0.10
C VAL A 99 -10.48 3.89 0.98
N THR A 100 -11.00 2.66 0.93
CA THR A 100 -11.92 2.16 1.97
C THR A 100 -11.29 2.18 3.36
N ALA A 101 -10.02 1.77 3.50
CA ALA A 101 -9.35 1.74 4.80
C ALA A 101 -9.18 3.15 5.40
N SER A 102 -9.06 4.19 4.57
CA SER A 102 -8.89 5.57 5.05
C SER A 102 -10.10 6.06 5.87
N TYR A 103 -11.32 5.70 5.49
CA TYR A 103 -12.53 6.12 6.19
C TYR A 103 -13.16 5.04 7.07
N SER A 104 -12.76 3.77 6.95
CA SER A 104 -13.30 2.69 7.78
C SER A 104 -12.40 2.30 8.95
N VAL A 105 -11.09 2.27 8.73
CA VAL A 105 -10.10 1.80 9.71
C VAL A 105 -9.36 2.97 10.36
N LEU A 106 -8.97 3.97 9.57
CA LEU A 106 -8.14 5.08 10.06
C LEU A 106 -8.93 6.25 10.64
N SER A 107 -10.20 6.40 10.33
CA SER A 107 -10.98 7.58 10.74
C SER A 107 -10.98 7.80 12.25
N GLU A 108 -11.21 6.76 13.03
CA GLU A 108 -11.23 6.82 14.48
C GLU A 108 -9.84 7.03 15.07
N LEU A 109 -8.84 6.33 14.51
CA LEU A 109 -7.44 6.51 14.92
C LEU A 109 -6.96 7.94 14.65
N PHE A 110 -7.31 8.53 13.50
CA PHE A 110 -6.98 9.91 13.18
C PHE A 110 -7.67 10.92 14.12
N ALA A 111 -8.94 10.70 14.45
CA ALA A 111 -9.66 11.57 15.35
C ALA A 111 -8.96 11.65 16.73
N ARG A 112 -8.59 10.49 17.28
CA ARG A 112 -7.87 10.40 18.56
C ARG A 112 -6.45 10.96 18.46
N PHE A 113 -5.71 10.59 17.42
CA PHE A 113 -4.33 11.04 17.23
C PHE A 113 -4.26 12.56 17.10
N ARG A 114 -5.17 13.18 16.35
CA ARG A 114 -5.26 14.63 16.21
C ARG A 114 -5.54 15.37 17.52
N GLN A 115 -6.38 14.79 18.37
CA GLN A 115 -6.67 15.36 19.70
C GLN A 115 -5.43 15.35 20.59
N LEU A 116 -4.66 14.27 20.57
CA LEU A 116 -3.47 14.11 21.40
C LEU A 116 -2.26 14.87 20.86
N TYR A 117 -2.13 14.92 19.52
CA TYR A 117 -0.95 15.46 18.83
C TYR A 117 -1.31 16.45 17.72
N PRO A 118 -1.91 17.60 18.05
CA PRO A 118 -2.46 18.56 17.07
C PRO A 118 -1.40 19.21 16.17
N LYS A 119 -0.10 19.14 16.53
CA LYS A 119 1.02 19.71 15.75
C LYS A 119 1.64 18.74 14.77
N VAL A 120 1.15 17.48 14.71
CA VAL A 120 1.64 16.49 13.76
C VAL A 120 0.92 16.64 12.43
N HIS A 121 1.70 16.74 11.36
CA HIS A 121 1.20 16.71 9.99
C HIS A 121 1.04 15.26 9.51
N ILE A 122 -0.15 14.87 9.09
CA ILE A 122 -0.41 13.54 8.51
C ILE A 122 -0.35 13.64 7.00
N LYS A 123 0.54 12.87 6.39
CA LYS A 123 0.62 12.68 4.94
C LYS A 123 -0.01 11.36 4.56
N LEU A 124 -1.27 11.41 4.15
CA LEU A 124 -2.01 10.23 3.73
C LEU A 124 -1.90 10.00 2.23
N GLN A 125 -1.47 8.81 1.85
CA GLN A 125 -1.48 8.33 0.46
C GLN A 125 -2.46 7.18 0.33
N THR A 126 -3.28 7.21 -0.73
CA THR A 126 -4.22 6.12 -1.00
C THR A 126 -3.92 5.44 -2.32
N GLY A 127 -4.16 4.12 -2.36
CA GLY A 127 -3.95 3.31 -3.56
C GLY A 127 -4.37 1.86 -3.38
N ALA A 128 -3.88 0.98 -4.24
CA ALA A 128 -4.22 -0.44 -4.20
C ALA A 128 -3.74 -1.13 -2.91
N ALA A 129 -4.63 -1.87 -2.25
CA ALA A 129 -4.30 -2.60 -1.02
C ALA A 129 -3.12 -3.60 -1.21
N ALA A 130 -2.94 -4.13 -2.41
CA ALA A 130 -1.85 -5.03 -2.75
C ALA A 130 -0.45 -4.38 -2.64
N GLN A 131 -0.34 -3.07 -2.79
CA GLN A 131 0.92 -2.32 -2.73
C GLN A 131 1.35 -2.00 -1.30
N ALA A 132 0.44 -2.11 -0.32
CA ALA A 132 0.65 -1.62 1.04
C ALA A 132 1.92 -2.15 1.72
N ILE A 133 2.21 -3.46 1.59
CA ILE A 133 3.42 -4.06 2.18
C ILE A 133 4.68 -3.60 1.45
N GLY A 134 4.64 -3.44 0.12
CA GLY A 134 5.75 -2.90 -0.67
C GLY A 134 6.14 -1.50 -0.21
N MET A 135 5.17 -0.60 0.00
CA MET A 135 5.40 0.78 0.46
C MET A 135 6.18 0.85 1.79
N ILE A 136 5.96 -0.11 2.70
CA ILE A 136 6.73 -0.23 3.95
C ILE A 136 8.10 -0.82 3.70
N THR A 137 8.20 -1.86 2.88
CA THR A 137 9.48 -2.53 2.59
C THR A 137 10.45 -1.58 1.90
N ASP A 138 9.94 -0.73 1.00
CA ASP A 138 10.71 0.26 0.25
C ASP A 138 10.99 1.54 1.08
N GLY A 139 10.48 1.61 2.33
CA GLY A 139 10.66 2.77 3.20
C GLY A 139 10.01 4.05 2.68
N THR A 140 8.98 3.92 1.83
CA THR A 140 8.29 5.07 1.22
C THR A 140 7.35 5.76 2.21
N VAL A 141 6.78 4.99 3.15
CA VAL A 141 5.89 5.48 4.21
C VAL A 141 6.27 4.91 5.57
N ASP A 142 5.79 5.54 6.64
CA ASP A 142 6.06 5.14 8.01
C ASP A 142 5.17 3.97 8.46
N ILE A 143 3.90 4.05 8.10
CA ILE A 143 2.86 3.09 8.48
C ILE A 143 1.99 2.79 7.27
N THR A 144 1.48 1.57 7.18
CA THR A 144 0.43 1.23 6.22
C THR A 144 -0.71 0.49 6.88
N VAL A 145 -1.93 0.62 6.31
CA VAL A 145 -3.03 -0.30 6.60
C VAL A 145 -3.03 -1.38 5.53
N ALA A 146 -2.86 -2.61 5.95
CA ALA A 146 -2.73 -3.75 5.05
C ALA A 146 -3.55 -4.95 5.51
N ALA A 147 -3.88 -5.82 4.57
CA ALA A 147 -4.24 -7.20 4.89
C ALA A 147 -2.97 -7.96 5.30
N ARG A 148 -3.06 -8.71 6.40
CA ARG A 148 -1.93 -9.50 6.90
C ARG A 148 -1.59 -10.60 5.90
N PRO A 149 -0.38 -10.64 5.34
CA PRO A 149 0.04 -11.75 4.49
C PRO A 149 0.20 -13.03 5.32
N ASP A 150 0.01 -14.19 4.70
CA ASP A 150 0.17 -15.49 5.38
C ASP A 150 1.60 -15.68 5.93
N LYS A 151 2.60 -15.09 5.27
CA LYS A 151 3.99 -15.02 5.74
C LYS A 151 4.39 -13.55 5.87
N LEU A 152 4.46 -13.06 7.09
CA LEU A 152 4.98 -11.72 7.38
C LEU A 152 6.50 -11.77 7.49
N ALA A 153 7.20 -10.83 6.84
CA ALA A 153 8.64 -10.72 6.95
C ALA A 153 9.06 -10.38 8.39
N LYS A 154 10.18 -10.94 8.86
CA LYS A 154 10.63 -10.84 10.27
C LYS A 154 10.89 -9.40 10.74
N ASN A 155 11.22 -8.52 9.84
CA ASN A 155 11.48 -7.10 10.10
C ASN A 155 10.23 -6.22 10.13
N LEU A 156 9.05 -6.80 9.84
CA LEU A 156 7.78 -6.08 9.87
C LEU A 156 7.02 -6.40 11.16
N CYS A 157 6.43 -5.35 11.74
CA CYS A 157 5.47 -5.45 12.82
C CYS A 157 4.06 -5.30 12.25
N PHE A 158 3.12 -6.08 12.75
CA PHE A 158 1.74 -6.04 12.35
C PHE A 158 0.82 -6.00 13.57
N LYS A 159 -0.09 -5.04 13.60
CA LYS A 159 -1.10 -4.89 14.65
C LYS A 159 -2.48 -5.06 14.03
N THR A 160 -3.19 -6.10 14.43
CA THR A 160 -4.55 -6.37 13.95
C THR A 160 -5.52 -5.33 14.50
N ILE A 161 -6.34 -4.76 13.62
CA ILE A 161 -7.44 -3.85 13.98
C ILE A 161 -8.78 -4.54 13.79
N THR A 162 -8.96 -5.23 12.67
CA THR A 162 -10.23 -5.92 12.36
C THR A 162 -10.02 -7.15 11.50
N THR A 163 -11.04 -8.00 11.45
CA THR A 163 -11.10 -9.12 10.50
C THR A 163 -12.37 -8.99 9.68
N THR A 164 -12.30 -9.27 8.39
CA THR A 164 -13.42 -9.21 7.45
C THR A 164 -13.37 -10.41 6.51
N ASP A 165 -14.53 -10.96 6.17
CA ASP A 165 -14.63 -12.05 5.20
C ASP A 165 -14.28 -11.56 3.81
N LEU A 166 -13.77 -12.45 2.99
CA LEU A 166 -13.64 -12.28 1.56
C LEU A 166 -14.84 -12.93 0.88
N VAL A 167 -15.60 -12.14 0.15
CA VAL A 167 -16.88 -12.59 -0.41
C VAL A 167 -16.91 -12.47 -1.94
N PHE A 168 -17.55 -13.45 -2.58
CA PHE A 168 -17.94 -13.32 -3.98
C PHE A 168 -19.15 -12.42 -4.08
N ILE A 169 -19.14 -11.53 -5.06
CA ILE A 169 -20.19 -10.54 -5.31
C ILE A 169 -20.63 -10.57 -6.76
N ALA A 170 -21.91 -10.38 -6.98
CA ALA A 170 -22.53 -10.38 -8.30
C ALA A 170 -23.44 -9.17 -8.50
N PRO A 171 -23.69 -8.74 -9.74
CA PRO A 171 -24.61 -7.64 -10.05
C PRO A 171 -26.06 -8.03 -9.75
N ILE A 172 -26.87 -7.04 -9.33
CA ILE A 172 -28.32 -7.16 -9.24
C ILE A 172 -28.98 -6.66 -10.54
N VAL A 173 -28.32 -5.76 -11.25
CA VAL A 173 -28.80 -5.23 -12.53
C VAL A 173 -29.06 -6.37 -13.52
N HIS A 174 -30.13 -6.26 -14.30
CA HIS A 174 -30.47 -7.26 -15.32
C HIS A 174 -29.37 -7.31 -16.39
N CYS A 175 -28.65 -8.41 -16.44
CA CYS A 175 -27.54 -8.69 -17.35
C CYS A 175 -27.28 -10.20 -17.40
N GLU A 176 -26.54 -10.66 -18.40
CA GLU A 176 -26.19 -12.08 -18.57
C GLU A 176 -25.59 -12.71 -17.31
N THR A 177 -24.62 -12.03 -16.67
CA THR A 177 -24.03 -12.51 -15.41
C THR A 177 -25.08 -12.68 -14.29
N ALA A 178 -26.02 -11.73 -14.16
CA ALA A 178 -27.08 -11.84 -13.14
C ALA A 178 -28.03 -13.00 -13.45
N ASP A 179 -28.32 -13.26 -14.71
CA ASP A 179 -29.19 -14.37 -15.12
C ASP A 179 -28.49 -15.72 -14.90
N MET A 180 -27.18 -15.83 -15.19
CA MET A 180 -26.36 -16.99 -14.83
C MET A 180 -26.37 -17.26 -13.32
N VAL A 181 -26.22 -16.23 -12.50
CA VAL A 181 -26.27 -16.34 -11.04
C VAL A 181 -27.63 -16.78 -10.53
N LYS A 182 -28.72 -16.24 -11.08
CA LYS A 182 -30.11 -16.58 -10.70
C LYS A 182 -30.51 -18.00 -11.07
N SER A 183 -29.89 -18.62 -12.06
CA SER A 183 -30.19 -19.99 -12.50
C SER A 183 -29.95 -21.04 -11.40
N GLY A 184 -29.19 -20.70 -10.37
CA GLY A 184 -28.88 -21.56 -9.23
C GLY A 184 -27.83 -22.65 -9.50
N ASN A 185 -27.46 -22.85 -10.76
CA ASN A 185 -26.40 -23.80 -11.15
C ASN A 185 -25.20 -23.01 -11.70
N LEU A 186 -24.34 -22.54 -10.79
CA LEU A 186 -23.19 -21.72 -11.12
C LEU A 186 -22.10 -22.55 -11.78
N ASP A 187 -21.90 -22.39 -13.08
CA ASP A 187 -20.70 -22.87 -13.76
C ASP A 187 -19.55 -21.87 -13.57
N TRP A 188 -18.74 -22.06 -12.54
CA TRP A 188 -17.61 -21.18 -12.20
C TRP A 188 -16.55 -21.10 -13.30
N GLY A 189 -16.53 -22.04 -14.24
CA GLY A 189 -15.59 -22.02 -15.36
C GLY A 189 -16.03 -21.08 -16.50
N GLN A 190 -17.30 -20.71 -16.55
CA GLN A 190 -17.87 -19.82 -17.58
C GLN A 190 -18.35 -18.47 -17.04
N LEU A 191 -18.33 -18.28 -15.72
CA LEU A 191 -18.70 -17.01 -15.10
C LEU A 191 -17.60 -15.97 -15.35
N PRO A 192 -17.92 -14.82 -16.00
CA PRO A 192 -16.94 -13.75 -16.19
C PRO A 192 -16.54 -13.18 -14.84
N MET A 193 -15.24 -13.10 -14.58
CA MET A 193 -14.67 -12.66 -13.31
C MET A 193 -14.01 -11.30 -13.44
N VAL A 194 -14.28 -10.42 -12.49
CA VAL A 194 -13.55 -9.15 -12.28
C VAL A 194 -12.67 -9.30 -11.06
N LEU A 195 -11.37 -9.40 -11.24
CA LEU A 195 -10.42 -9.75 -10.20
C LEU A 195 -9.37 -8.66 -9.97
N SER A 196 -8.76 -8.70 -8.77
CA SER A 196 -7.56 -7.90 -8.52
C SER A 196 -6.41 -8.41 -9.38
N GLU A 197 -5.58 -7.50 -9.93
CA GLU A 197 -4.36 -7.84 -10.69
C GLU A 197 -3.40 -8.69 -9.84
N GLN A 198 -3.29 -8.38 -8.55
CA GLN A 198 -2.34 -9.00 -7.63
C GLN A 198 -2.80 -8.89 -6.16
N GLY A 199 -1.97 -9.42 -5.27
CA GLY A 199 -2.15 -9.31 -3.82
C GLY A 199 -2.86 -10.50 -3.20
N LEU A 200 -3.15 -10.39 -1.90
CA LEU A 200 -3.67 -11.52 -1.11
C LEU A 200 -5.07 -11.96 -1.57
N SER A 201 -5.92 -11.03 -2.02
CA SER A 201 -7.24 -11.34 -2.58
C SER A 201 -7.09 -12.26 -3.81
N ARG A 202 -6.27 -11.85 -4.76
CA ARG A 202 -6.01 -12.63 -5.96
C ARG A 202 -5.46 -14.01 -5.63
N GLN A 203 -4.49 -14.11 -4.75
CA GLN A 203 -3.91 -15.40 -4.33
C GLN A 203 -4.95 -16.36 -3.75
N ARG A 204 -5.90 -15.83 -2.96
CA ARG A 204 -6.98 -16.64 -2.36
C ARG A 204 -7.99 -17.11 -3.40
N VAL A 205 -8.36 -16.24 -4.34
CA VAL A 205 -9.24 -16.58 -5.45
C VAL A 205 -8.59 -17.66 -6.33
N ASP A 206 -7.35 -17.46 -6.74
CA ASP A 206 -6.60 -18.43 -7.56
C ASP A 206 -6.48 -19.79 -6.84
N SER A 207 -6.27 -19.78 -5.52
CA SER A 207 -6.22 -21.00 -4.71
C SER A 207 -7.57 -21.70 -4.62
N TRP A 208 -8.66 -20.92 -4.53
CA TRP A 208 -10.03 -21.43 -4.49
C TRP A 208 -10.40 -22.12 -5.81
N PHE A 209 -10.15 -21.47 -6.95
CA PHE A 209 -10.38 -22.06 -8.28
C PHE A 209 -9.53 -23.32 -8.50
N ARG A 210 -8.26 -23.27 -8.11
CA ARG A 210 -7.35 -24.43 -8.19
C ARG A 210 -7.85 -25.60 -7.35
N GLY A 211 -8.36 -25.31 -6.14
CA GLY A 211 -8.94 -26.34 -5.27
C GLY A 211 -10.16 -27.03 -5.86
N LYS A 212 -10.86 -26.40 -6.80
CA LYS A 212 -11.97 -26.97 -7.56
C LYS A 212 -11.55 -27.60 -8.90
N GLY A 213 -10.27 -27.55 -9.26
CA GLY A 213 -9.78 -27.99 -10.56
C GLY A 213 -10.19 -27.09 -11.72
N LEU A 214 -10.58 -25.84 -11.44
CA LEU A 214 -11.08 -24.87 -12.40
C LEU A 214 -10.09 -23.74 -12.64
N LYS A 215 -10.26 -23.02 -13.75
CA LYS A 215 -9.62 -21.73 -14.02
C LYS A 215 -10.72 -20.67 -14.12
N PRO A 216 -10.50 -19.46 -13.54
CA PRO A 216 -11.45 -18.36 -13.70
C PRO A 216 -11.45 -17.88 -15.16
N ASP A 217 -12.64 -17.59 -15.68
CA ASP A 217 -12.80 -16.81 -16.91
C ASP A 217 -12.65 -15.33 -16.56
N ILE A 218 -11.46 -14.76 -16.80
CA ILE A 218 -11.13 -13.40 -16.36
C ILE A 218 -11.58 -12.41 -17.43
N TYR A 219 -12.68 -11.72 -17.17
CA TYR A 219 -13.16 -10.61 -18.01
C TYR A 219 -12.33 -9.35 -17.81
N ALA A 220 -11.95 -9.03 -16.56
CA ALA A 220 -11.14 -7.86 -16.25
C ALA A 220 -10.24 -8.06 -15.03
N GLU A 221 -9.06 -7.47 -15.10
CA GLU A 221 -8.14 -7.32 -13.98
C GLU A 221 -8.02 -5.84 -13.62
N VAL A 222 -8.21 -5.52 -12.34
CA VAL A 222 -8.25 -4.13 -11.88
C VAL A 222 -7.41 -3.92 -10.62
N SER A 223 -6.96 -2.69 -10.46
CA SER A 223 -6.24 -2.26 -9.27
C SER A 223 -7.21 -1.64 -8.25
N GLY A 224 -7.37 -2.30 -7.08
CA GLY A 224 -8.24 -1.83 -5.99
C GLY A 224 -9.63 -2.46 -5.99
N HIS A 225 -10.15 -2.67 -4.78
CA HIS A 225 -11.45 -3.32 -4.58
C HIS A 225 -12.63 -2.44 -5.00
N GLU A 226 -12.48 -1.13 -4.90
CA GLU A 226 -13.48 -0.13 -5.32
C GLU A 226 -13.76 -0.23 -6.83
N ALA A 227 -12.72 -0.50 -7.63
CA ALA A 227 -12.88 -0.71 -9.06
C ALA A 227 -13.60 -2.03 -9.36
N ILE A 228 -13.36 -3.09 -8.57
CA ILE A 228 -14.12 -4.35 -8.68
C ILE A 228 -15.61 -4.08 -8.44
N LEU A 229 -15.96 -3.37 -7.35
CA LEU A 229 -17.35 -3.02 -7.04
C LEU A 229 -18.01 -2.25 -8.19
N ALA A 230 -17.30 -1.26 -8.74
CA ALA A 230 -17.84 -0.45 -9.85
C ALA A 230 -18.12 -1.29 -11.10
N MET A 231 -17.23 -2.20 -11.47
CA MET A 231 -17.41 -3.06 -12.64
C MET A 231 -18.48 -4.14 -12.42
N VAL A 232 -18.51 -4.76 -11.24
CA VAL A 232 -19.56 -5.74 -10.91
C VAL A 232 -20.93 -5.09 -10.95
N ARG A 233 -21.10 -3.90 -10.37
CA ARG A 233 -22.36 -3.13 -10.44
C ARG A 233 -22.84 -2.91 -11.87
N LEU A 234 -21.93 -2.67 -12.82
CA LEU A 234 -22.23 -2.49 -14.24
C LEU A 234 -22.57 -3.80 -14.99
N GLY A 235 -22.51 -4.95 -14.32
CA GLY A 235 -22.81 -6.24 -14.94
C GLY A 235 -21.63 -6.91 -15.65
N CYS A 236 -20.41 -6.40 -15.46
CA CYS A 236 -19.21 -6.91 -16.15
C CYS A 236 -18.78 -8.31 -15.70
N GLY A 237 -19.32 -8.84 -14.60
CA GLY A 237 -18.96 -10.15 -14.09
C GLY A 237 -19.14 -10.28 -12.59
N VAL A 238 -18.66 -11.39 -12.05
CA VAL A 238 -18.58 -11.69 -10.61
C VAL A 238 -17.23 -11.21 -10.07
N GLY A 239 -17.23 -10.53 -8.92
CA GLY A 239 -16.01 -10.06 -8.27
C GLY A 239 -15.76 -10.71 -6.93
N VAL A 240 -14.57 -10.44 -6.36
CA VAL A 240 -14.25 -10.84 -4.99
C VAL A 240 -13.67 -9.65 -4.24
N VAL A 241 -14.30 -9.30 -3.12
CA VAL A 241 -13.90 -8.17 -2.27
C VAL A 241 -14.00 -8.52 -0.78
N PRO A 242 -13.28 -7.84 0.10
CA PRO A 242 -13.56 -7.89 1.53
C PRO A 242 -14.98 -7.38 1.80
N ARG A 243 -15.74 -8.07 2.65
CA ARG A 243 -17.10 -7.67 3.04
C ARG A 243 -17.14 -6.23 3.56
N LEU A 244 -16.13 -5.82 4.31
CA LEU A 244 -15.97 -4.44 4.80
C LEU A 244 -16.01 -3.41 3.65
N VAL A 245 -15.40 -3.71 2.50
CA VAL A 245 -15.40 -2.80 1.34
C VAL A 245 -16.80 -2.65 0.76
N LEU A 246 -17.53 -3.76 0.61
CA LEU A 246 -18.91 -3.74 0.15
C LEU A 246 -19.83 -2.98 1.13
N GLU A 247 -19.71 -3.26 2.44
CA GLU A 247 -20.56 -2.64 3.47
C GLU A 247 -20.37 -1.13 3.58
N LYS A 248 -19.16 -0.64 3.32
CA LYS A 248 -18.84 0.79 3.33
C LYS A 248 -19.05 1.48 1.98
N SER A 249 -19.40 0.72 0.95
CA SER A 249 -19.67 1.26 -0.39
C SER A 249 -21.09 1.81 -0.52
N SER A 250 -21.23 2.88 -1.29
CA SER A 250 -22.54 3.39 -1.75
C SER A 250 -23.27 2.43 -2.70
N PHE A 251 -22.57 1.43 -3.25
CA PHE A 251 -23.11 0.47 -4.22
C PHE A 251 -23.68 -0.82 -3.57
N LYS A 252 -23.70 -0.88 -2.23
CA LYS A 252 -24.15 -2.08 -1.50
C LYS A 252 -25.54 -2.58 -1.93
N SER A 253 -26.48 -1.69 -2.22
CA SER A 253 -27.83 -2.04 -2.63
C SER A 253 -27.96 -2.54 -4.07
N GLU A 254 -26.89 -2.41 -4.87
CA GLU A 254 -26.86 -2.78 -6.30
C GLU A 254 -26.08 -4.08 -6.54
N ILE A 255 -25.54 -4.67 -5.48
CA ILE A 255 -24.63 -5.83 -5.51
C ILE A 255 -25.16 -6.88 -4.54
N THR A 256 -25.17 -8.13 -4.96
CA THR A 256 -25.49 -9.28 -4.08
C THR A 256 -24.23 -10.06 -3.70
N VAL A 257 -24.23 -10.61 -2.49
CA VAL A 257 -23.19 -11.55 -2.05
C VAL A 257 -23.63 -12.95 -2.41
N LEU A 258 -22.72 -13.73 -2.99
CA LEU A 258 -22.96 -15.13 -3.34
C LEU A 258 -22.59 -16.02 -2.16
N ASP A 259 -23.46 -17.01 -1.89
CA ASP A 259 -23.16 -18.09 -0.96
C ASP A 259 -22.31 -19.14 -1.70
N VAL A 260 -21.09 -19.34 -1.27
CA VAL A 260 -20.13 -20.24 -1.92
C VAL A 260 -19.46 -21.19 -0.92
N ALA A 261 -19.25 -22.43 -1.34
CA ALA A 261 -18.53 -23.43 -0.57
C ALA A 261 -17.35 -24.00 -1.39
N PRO A 262 -16.15 -24.13 -0.77
CA PRO A 262 -15.77 -23.61 0.55
C PRO A 262 -15.66 -22.08 0.53
N GLU A 263 -15.85 -21.45 1.69
CA GLU A 263 -15.61 -20.02 1.86
C GLU A 263 -14.13 -19.66 1.65
N LEU A 264 -13.91 -18.43 1.22
CA LEU A 264 -12.55 -17.86 1.15
C LEU A 264 -12.05 -17.55 2.57
N LYS A 265 -10.73 -17.70 2.78
CA LYS A 265 -10.11 -17.29 4.06
C LYS A 265 -10.37 -15.82 4.33
N PRO A 266 -10.78 -15.45 5.56
CA PRO A 266 -11.03 -14.06 5.92
C PRO A 266 -9.75 -13.21 5.86
N TYR A 267 -9.94 -11.91 5.74
CA TYR A 267 -8.90 -10.91 5.80
C TYR A 267 -8.68 -10.44 7.24
N THR A 268 -7.45 -10.52 7.71
CA THR A 268 -7.02 -9.80 8.92
C THR A 268 -6.43 -8.47 8.48
N VAL A 269 -7.08 -7.37 8.80
CA VAL A 269 -6.66 -6.00 8.44
C VAL A 269 -6.05 -5.33 9.66
N GLY A 270 -4.96 -4.61 9.46
CA GLY A 270 -4.29 -3.92 10.54
C GLY A 270 -3.23 -2.94 10.08
N LEU A 271 -2.61 -2.29 11.06
CA LEU A 271 -1.42 -1.47 10.84
C LEU A 271 -0.21 -2.37 10.60
N CYS A 272 0.63 -1.98 9.65
CA CYS A 272 1.90 -2.60 9.39
C CYS A 272 2.99 -1.54 9.27
N LEU A 273 4.17 -1.82 9.83
CA LEU A 273 5.34 -0.95 9.77
C LEU A 273 6.63 -1.77 9.85
N SER A 274 7.75 -1.17 9.48
CA SER A 274 9.07 -1.74 9.76
C SER A 274 9.38 -1.61 11.26
N GLY A 275 9.83 -2.69 11.91
CA GLY A 275 10.18 -2.69 13.34
C GLY A 275 11.17 -1.59 13.72
N LYS A 276 12.09 -1.22 12.82
CA LYS A 276 13.01 -0.09 13.00
C LYS A 276 12.27 1.25 13.18
N ARG A 277 11.08 1.43 12.58
CA ARG A 277 10.31 2.69 12.66
C ARG A 277 9.66 2.91 14.03
N LEU A 278 9.54 1.88 14.88
CA LEU A 278 9.06 2.03 16.27
C LEU A 278 10.01 2.82 17.17
N THR A 279 11.22 3.09 16.74
CA THR A 279 12.14 4.00 17.44
C THR A 279 11.74 5.48 17.25
N SER A 280 10.97 5.83 16.22
CA SER A 280 10.41 7.16 16.02
C SER A 280 9.27 7.41 17.03
N PRO A 281 9.32 8.48 17.83
CA PRO A 281 8.27 8.81 18.79
C PRO A 281 6.90 9.04 18.13
N LEU A 282 6.85 9.65 16.93
CA LEU A 282 5.63 9.87 16.16
C LEU A 282 4.97 8.56 15.74
N VAL A 283 5.76 7.66 15.16
CA VAL A 283 5.30 6.35 14.69
C VAL A 283 4.81 5.51 15.88
N ARG A 284 5.57 5.52 16.99
CA ARG A 284 5.22 4.82 18.21
C ARG A 284 3.91 5.34 18.79
N ALA A 285 3.74 6.66 18.91
CA ALA A 285 2.52 7.27 19.43
C ALA A 285 1.29 6.85 18.61
N PHE A 286 1.38 6.87 17.27
CA PHE A 286 0.28 6.41 16.43
C PHE A 286 0.02 4.91 16.57
N TRP A 287 1.10 4.11 16.70
CA TRP A 287 1.00 2.67 16.89
C TRP A 287 0.32 2.31 18.21
N GLU A 288 0.64 3.02 19.31
CA GLU A 288 0.10 2.76 20.65
C GLU A 288 -1.39 3.10 20.75
N ILE A 289 -1.86 4.17 20.10
CA ILE A 289 -3.29 4.51 20.05
C ILE A 289 -4.14 3.38 19.47
N ALA A 290 -3.60 2.59 18.57
CA ALA A 290 -4.31 1.44 18.00
C ALA A 290 -4.46 0.24 18.97
N ASP A 291 -3.79 0.22 20.13
CA ASP A 291 -3.99 -0.80 21.16
C ASP A 291 -5.22 -0.54 22.04
N GLU A 292 -5.61 0.73 22.18
CA GLU A 292 -6.69 1.14 23.06
C GLU A 292 -8.09 1.00 22.42
N ASN A 293 -8.16 0.52 21.17
CA ASN A 293 -9.40 0.28 20.42
C ASN A 293 -9.89 -1.18 20.48
N LYS A 294 -9.50 -1.92 21.50
CA LYS A 294 -9.99 -3.30 21.76
C LYS A 294 -11.11 -3.32 22.78
#